data_4a95781f29c77a02cec9f891fe2b380b
#
_entry.id   4a95781f29c77a02cec9f891fe2b380b
#
_cell.length_a   1.000
_cell.length_b   1.000
_cell.length_c   1.000
_cell.angle_alpha   90.00
_cell.angle_beta   90.00
_cell.angle_gamma   90.00
#
_symmetry.space_group_name_H-M   'P 1'
#
loop_
_entity.id
_entity.type
_entity.pdbx_description
1 polymer ?
#
loop_
_entity_poly.entity_id
_entity_poly.type
_entity_poly.pdbx_seq_one_letter_code
_entity_poly.pdbx_strand_id
1 'polypeptide(L)'
;MKLDERNGGHSNPTSPVKQNGIKRTETIDSSKSDKSDKSAYFNGDHGPNGTNGAAPTPGITRQSTTKPPAFAPQVGYRQWVAQAGTLIADLLTCAGADHVITMDLHDPQYQGFFDIPVDNLYGRHLLRKYIQFNIPNYQQAVVVSPDAGGAKRATAIADALGMPFALIHKERRPTQINDRQNATMMLVGDVRDRTTILIDDLADTSNTITRAAKLLKKEGATQVIALITHGILSGDAIERINASALDKVIVTNTVPQAEHQSKCPKLEVLEVGNVFAEAIRRVHHGESISVLFDYS
;
A
#
# COMPACT_ATOMS: atom_id res chain seq x y z
N MET A 1 -68.46 -29.19 -13.90
CA MET A 1 -68.99 -29.59 -15.16
C MET A 1 -67.89 -29.45 -16.21
N LYS A 2 -67.49 -30.61 -16.78
CA LYS A 2 -66.60 -30.87 -17.92
C LYS A 2 -65.19 -30.35 -17.95
N LEU A 3 -64.29 -31.27 -17.72
CA LEU A 3 -63.03 -31.64 -18.34
C LEU A 3 -62.99 -31.35 -19.86
N ASP A 4 -61.81 -30.88 -20.32
CA ASP A 4 -61.29 -31.40 -21.59
C ASP A 4 -59.74 -31.33 -21.57
N GLU A 5 -59.16 -32.51 -21.65
CA GLU A 5 -57.76 -32.80 -21.95
C GLU A 5 -57.50 -32.56 -23.42
N ARG A 6 -56.34 -32.03 -23.81
CA ARG A 6 -55.68 -32.46 -25.04
C ARG A 6 -54.15 -32.30 -24.99
N ASN A 7 -53.55 -33.44 -25.01
CA ASN A 7 -52.17 -33.81 -25.40
C ASN A 7 -51.68 -33.09 -26.66
N GLY A 8 -50.39 -32.79 -26.70
CA GLY A 8 -49.69 -32.40 -27.89
C GLY A 8 -48.18 -32.29 -27.64
N GLY A 9 -47.50 -33.42 -27.71
CA GLY A 9 -46.05 -33.49 -27.69
C GLY A 9 -45.43 -32.92 -28.96
N HIS A 10 -44.34 -32.21 -28.84
CA HIS A 10 -43.37 -32.06 -29.92
C HIS A 10 -41.94 -32.08 -29.38
N SER A 11 -41.25 -33.01 -29.98
CA SER A 11 -39.86 -33.42 -29.97
C SER A 11 -38.84 -32.28 -30.02
N ASN A 12 -37.78 -32.46 -29.20
CA ASN A 12 -36.48 -31.80 -29.28
C ASN A 12 -35.75 -32.10 -30.61
N PRO A 13 -35.02 -31.15 -31.13
CA PRO A 13 -33.80 -31.48 -31.86
C PRO A 13 -32.57 -31.07 -31.07
N THR A 14 -31.80 -32.05 -30.71
CA THR A 14 -30.43 -31.98 -30.25
C THR A 14 -29.52 -31.37 -31.32
N SER A 15 -28.87 -30.26 -31.00
CA SER A 15 -27.74 -29.74 -31.79
C SER A 15 -26.42 -30.06 -31.08
N PRO A 16 -25.36 -30.43 -31.82
CA PRO A 16 -24.15 -30.97 -31.23
C PRO A 16 -23.24 -29.88 -30.65
N VAL A 17 -22.80 -30.11 -29.43
CA VAL A 17 -21.76 -29.32 -28.74
C VAL A 17 -20.45 -29.56 -29.48
N LYS A 18 -19.89 -28.51 -30.09
CA LYS A 18 -18.49 -28.50 -30.55
C LYS A 18 -17.55 -28.45 -29.36
N GLN A 19 -16.87 -29.54 -29.11
CA GLN A 19 -15.69 -29.61 -28.27
C GLN A 19 -14.56 -28.82 -28.90
N ASN A 20 -14.23 -27.65 -28.40
CA ASN A 20 -12.99 -26.97 -28.72
C ASN A 20 -11.88 -27.57 -27.84
N GLY A 21 -11.01 -28.31 -28.48
CA GLY A 21 -9.84 -28.90 -27.88
C GLY A 21 -8.87 -27.84 -27.35
N ILE A 22 -8.59 -27.93 -26.07
CA ILE A 22 -7.51 -27.18 -25.41
C ILE A 22 -6.19 -27.75 -25.94
N LYS A 23 -5.48 -26.98 -26.75
CA LYS A 23 -4.09 -27.29 -27.12
C LYS A 23 -3.23 -27.15 -25.85
N ARG A 24 -2.71 -28.27 -25.37
CA ARG A 24 -1.61 -28.32 -24.39
C ARG A 24 -0.40 -27.67 -25.06
N THR A 25 0.07 -26.57 -24.50
CA THR A 25 1.39 -26.02 -24.77
C THR A 25 2.44 -26.91 -24.11
N GLU A 26 3.38 -27.32 -24.93
CA GLU A 26 4.49 -28.19 -24.57
C GLU A 26 5.37 -27.54 -23.49
N THR A 27 5.68 -28.32 -22.48
CA THR A 27 6.69 -28.03 -21.47
C THR A 27 8.05 -28.01 -22.15
N ILE A 28 8.74 -26.88 -22.11
CA ILE A 28 10.13 -26.76 -22.52
C ILE A 28 11.00 -27.44 -21.45
N ASP A 29 11.57 -28.54 -21.85
CA ASP A 29 12.58 -29.29 -21.12
C ASP A 29 13.88 -28.46 -21.04
N SER A 30 14.21 -27.98 -19.85
CA SER A 30 15.45 -27.26 -19.58
C SER A 30 16.51 -28.19 -19.00
N SER A 31 16.96 -29.13 -19.83
CA SER A 31 18.18 -29.90 -19.56
C SER A 31 19.27 -29.54 -20.60
N LYS A 32 19.94 -28.42 -20.38
CA LYS A 32 21.31 -28.22 -20.89
C LYS A 32 22.15 -27.54 -19.83
N SER A 33 22.93 -28.39 -19.17
CA SER A 33 24.08 -28.04 -18.39
C SER A 33 25.17 -27.45 -19.27
N ASP A 34 25.57 -26.22 -18.98
CA ASP A 34 26.91 -25.75 -19.38
C ASP A 34 27.79 -25.58 -18.13
N LYS A 35 28.90 -26.33 -18.22
CA LYS A 35 29.98 -26.37 -17.25
C LYS A 35 30.89 -25.17 -17.45
N SER A 36 31.31 -24.59 -16.38
CA SER A 36 32.56 -23.89 -16.02
C SER A 36 32.19 -22.75 -15.06
N ASP A 37 32.78 -22.53 -13.87
CA ASP A 37 34.18 -22.63 -13.51
C ASP A 37 34.35 -22.80 -11.99
N LYS A 38 35.19 -23.76 -11.66
CA LYS A 38 36.21 -23.82 -10.64
C LYS A 38 36.08 -23.00 -9.36
N SER A 39 35.63 -23.68 -8.33
CA SER A 39 35.94 -23.42 -6.93
C SER A 39 37.42 -23.66 -6.66
N ALA A 40 38.16 -22.68 -6.20
CA ALA A 40 39.49 -22.86 -5.61
C ALA A 40 39.33 -23.22 -4.13
N TYR A 41 39.49 -24.48 -3.80
CA TYR A 41 39.63 -24.95 -2.45
C TYR A 41 41.05 -24.71 -1.94
N PHE A 42 41.15 -24.23 -0.73
CA PHE A 42 42.30 -24.18 0.13
C PHE A 42 42.99 -25.54 0.21
N ASN A 43 44.27 -25.66 -0.19
CA ASN A 43 45.14 -26.74 0.22
C ASN A 43 46.19 -26.19 1.14
N GLY A 44 46.16 -26.63 2.37
CA GLY A 44 47.25 -26.51 3.30
C GLY A 44 48.31 -27.56 2.99
N ASP A 45 49.55 -27.14 2.87
CA ASP A 45 50.67 -28.04 2.79
C ASP A 45 51.56 -27.84 4.02
N HIS A 46 51.77 -28.91 4.77
CA HIS A 46 52.76 -29.06 5.84
C HIS A 46 54.06 -29.53 5.28
N GLY A 47 55.16 -28.92 5.65
CA GLY A 47 56.49 -29.46 5.46
C GLY A 47 57.54 -28.70 6.25
N PRO A 48 58.59 -29.33 6.77
CA PRO A 48 59.18 -28.98 8.04
C PRO A 48 60.59 -28.39 7.96
N ASN A 49 60.98 -27.77 9.09
CA ASN A 49 62.35 -27.61 9.62
C ASN A 49 63.38 -26.70 8.90
N GLY A 50 63.92 -25.80 9.67
CA GLY A 50 65.22 -25.21 9.44
C GLY A 50 65.59 -23.97 10.25
N THR A 51 66.13 -24.13 11.48
CA THR A 51 67.22 -23.41 12.13
C THR A 51 67.28 -21.90 12.22
N ASN A 52 67.24 -21.42 13.45
CA ASN A 52 68.07 -20.38 14.14
C ASN A 52 68.52 -19.13 13.35
N GLY A 53 68.06 -17.98 13.88
CA GLY A 53 68.64 -16.67 13.61
C GLY A 53 67.86 -15.58 14.33
N ALA A 54 68.32 -15.21 15.54
CA ALA A 54 67.76 -14.06 16.28
C ALA A 54 68.10 -12.77 15.55
N ALA A 55 67.09 -11.98 15.21
CA ALA A 55 67.20 -10.60 14.77
C ALA A 55 66.13 -9.74 15.44
N PRO A 56 66.33 -8.46 15.68
CA PRO A 56 65.57 -7.65 16.65
C PRO A 56 64.18 -7.33 16.21
N THR A 57 63.25 -7.34 17.18
CA THR A 57 61.84 -6.98 17.08
C THR A 57 61.65 -5.56 16.52
N PRO A 58 61.00 -5.34 15.39
CA PRO A 58 60.53 -4.02 15.03
C PRO A 58 59.24 -3.72 15.80
N GLY A 59 59.17 -2.55 16.40
CA GLY A 59 58.04 -2.06 17.15
C GLY A 59 56.75 -2.13 16.30
N ILE A 60 55.71 -2.67 16.92
CA ILE A 60 54.35 -2.66 16.40
C ILE A 60 53.85 -1.22 16.35
N THR A 61 54.03 -0.56 15.23
CA THR A 61 53.29 0.65 14.93
C THR A 61 51.82 0.25 14.76
N ARG A 62 50.99 0.66 15.72
CA ARG A 62 49.52 0.60 15.55
C ARG A 62 49.14 1.36 14.29
N GLN A 63 48.95 0.66 13.19
CA GLN A 63 48.27 1.24 12.06
C GLN A 63 46.86 1.56 12.47
N SER A 64 46.48 2.82 12.28
CA SER A 64 45.14 3.32 12.48
C SER A 64 44.14 2.40 11.78
N THR A 65 43.17 1.91 12.52
CA THR A 65 42.03 1.21 11.97
C THR A 65 41.31 2.14 10.99
N THR A 66 41.65 2.02 9.72
CA THR A 66 40.81 2.61 8.67
C THR A 66 39.41 2.03 8.84
N LYS A 67 38.43 2.91 9.07
CA LYS A 67 37.02 2.54 9.04
C LYS A 67 36.80 1.69 7.78
N PRO A 68 36.11 0.53 7.87
CA PRO A 68 35.76 -0.23 6.69
C PRO A 68 35.01 0.70 5.73
N PRO A 69 35.27 0.63 4.42
CA PRO A 69 34.61 1.50 3.45
C PRO A 69 33.11 1.37 3.63
N ALA A 70 32.44 2.52 3.74
CA ALA A 70 30.99 2.56 3.85
C ALA A 70 30.40 1.80 2.64
N PHE A 71 29.60 0.78 2.91
CA PHE A 71 28.93 0.02 1.87
C PHE A 71 28.05 0.97 1.04
N ALA A 72 28.48 1.29 -0.16
CA ALA A 72 27.67 2.03 -1.11
C ALA A 72 26.87 1.02 -1.94
N PRO A 73 25.54 0.99 -1.84
CA PRO A 73 24.73 0.09 -2.64
C PRO A 73 24.91 0.41 -4.12
N GLN A 74 25.27 -0.57 -4.92
CA GLN A 74 25.34 -0.42 -6.38
C GLN A 74 23.95 -0.19 -6.95
N VAL A 75 23.87 0.66 -7.97
CA VAL A 75 22.62 0.94 -8.70
C VAL A 75 22.09 -0.38 -9.28
N GLY A 76 20.86 -0.75 -8.86
CA GLY A 76 20.22 -2.01 -9.26
C GLY A 76 20.27 -3.13 -8.23
N TYR A 77 21.03 -3.01 -7.15
CA TYR A 77 21.05 -4.01 -6.09
C TYR A 77 19.92 -3.72 -5.08
N ARG A 78 18.90 -4.58 -5.06
CA ARG A 78 17.89 -4.53 -3.99
C ARG A 78 18.50 -5.14 -2.73
N GLN A 79 18.71 -4.30 -1.73
CA GLN A 79 19.07 -4.79 -0.40
C GLN A 79 17.90 -5.59 0.15
N TRP A 80 18.15 -6.86 0.51
CA TRP A 80 17.17 -7.67 1.22
C TRP A 80 17.06 -7.13 2.65
N VAL A 81 15.93 -6.52 2.95
CA VAL A 81 15.63 -6.02 4.30
C VAL A 81 14.61 -6.98 4.91
N ALA A 82 14.84 -7.38 6.17
CA ALA A 82 13.86 -8.17 6.91
C ALA A 82 12.52 -7.43 6.96
N GLN A 83 11.44 -8.14 6.66
CA GLN A 83 10.08 -7.60 6.72
C GLN A 83 9.69 -7.41 8.18
N ALA A 84 9.52 -6.16 8.63
CA ALA A 84 9.13 -5.86 10.02
C ALA A 84 7.78 -6.51 10.39
N GLY A 85 6.91 -6.74 9.42
CA GLY A 85 5.62 -7.39 9.60
C GLY A 85 5.70 -8.80 10.16
N THR A 86 6.70 -9.60 9.77
CA THR A 86 6.92 -10.94 10.32
C THR A 86 7.19 -10.88 11.82
N LEU A 87 8.08 -9.98 12.25
CA LEU A 87 8.38 -9.82 13.67
C LEU A 87 7.15 -9.38 14.47
N ILE A 88 6.35 -8.46 13.94
CA ILE A 88 5.12 -7.99 14.62
C ILE A 88 4.10 -9.14 14.70
N ALA A 89 3.94 -9.94 13.64
CA ALA A 89 3.05 -11.09 13.65
C ALA A 89 3.47 -12.10 14.73
N ASP A 90 4.76 -12.45 14.81
CA ASP A 90 5.32 -13.35 15.79
C ASP A 90 5.10 -12.83 17.22
N LEU A 91 5.37 -11.55 17.47
CA LEU A 91 5.17 -10.93 18.78
C LEU A 91 3.70 -10.96 19.23
N LEU A 92 2.75 -10.66 18.35
CA LEU A 92 1.33 -10.69 18.68
C LEU A 92 0.86 -12.14 18.95
N THR A 93 1.28 -13.09 18.15
CA THR A 93 0.97 -14.51 18.34
C THR A 93 1.56 -15.04 19.65
N CYS A 94 2.84 -14.72 19.94
CA CYS A 94 3.49 -15.10 21.20
C CYS A 94 2.83 -14.42 22.41
N ALA A 95 2.26 -13.23 22.26
CA ALA A 95 1.51 -12.55 23.30
C ALA A 95 0.13 -13.19 23.57
N GLY A 96 -0.30 -14.19 22.78
CA GLY A 96 -1.54 -14.93 22.96
C GLY A 96 -2.72 -14.36 22.16
N ALA A 97 -2.47 -13.66 21.07
CA ALA A 97 -3.54 -13.27 20.15
C ALA A 97 -4.08 -14.49 19.40
N ASP A 98 -5.40 -14.67 19.37
CA ASP A 98 -6.10 -15.74 18.64
C ASP A 98 -6.68 -15.24 17.31
N HIS A 99 -6.88 -13.93 17.17
CA HIS A 99 -7.45 -13.30 15.99
C HIS A 99 -6.97 -11.84 15.92
N VAL A 100 -6.62 -11.38 14.73
CA VAL A 100 -6.18 -9.98 14.50
C VAL A 100 -7.18 -9.27 13.60
N ILE A 101 -7.63 -8.10 14.02
CA ILE A 101 -8.49 -7.22 13.20
C ILE A 101 -7.73 -5.93 12.95
N THR A 102 -7.54 -5.58 11.69
CA THR A 102 -6.84 -4.39 11.22
C THR A 102 -7.75 -3.50 10.38
N MET A 103 -7.31 -2.30 10.09
CA MET A 103 -8.00 -1.40 9.15
C MET A 103 -7.00 -0.84 8.12
N ASP A 104 -7.33 -0.97 6.83
CA ASP A 104 -6.59 -0.39 5.70
C ASP A 104 -5.08 -0.59 5.80
N LEU A 105 -4.62 -1.84 5.95
CA LEU A 105 -3.20 -2.13 5.89
C LEU A 105 -2.59 -1.53 4.61
N HIS A 106 -1.52 -0.76 4.77
CA HIS A 106 -0.78 -0.16 3.64
C HIS A 106 -0.32 -1.22 2.64
N ASP A 107 0.14 -2.35 3.16
CA ASP A 107 0.47 -3.54 2.39
C ASP A 107 -0.40 -4.71 2.89
N PRO A 108 -1.47 -5.08 2.15
CA PRO A 108 -2.36 -6.16 2.56
C PRO A 108 -1.68 -7.53 2.70
N GLN A 109 -0.48 -7.72 2.11
CA GLN A 109 0.28 -8.96 2.22
C GLN A 109 0.74 -9.23 3.66
N TYR A 110 0.79 -8.23 4.54
CA TYR A 110 1.09 -8.43 5.96
C TYR A 110 0.15 -9.43 6.64
N GLN A 111 -1.07 -9.62 6.14
CA GLN A 111 -1.98 -10.66 6.64
C GLN A 111 -1.36 -12.07 6.52
N GLY A 112 -0.55 -12.32 5.50
CA GLY A 112 0.10 -13.61 5.26
C GLY A 112 1.28 -13.93 6.19
N PHE A 113 1.68 -13.00 7.08
CA PHE A 113 2.72 -13.27 8.07
C PHE A 113 2.19 -13.89 9.37
N PHE A 114 0.86 -13.92 9.54
CA PHE A 114 0.22 -14.47 10.72
C PHE A 114 -0.19 -15.92 10.50
N ASP A 115 0.05 -16.78 11.50
CA ASP A 115 -0.46 -18.14 11.57
C ASP A 115 -1.88 -18.21 12.18
N ILE A 116 -2.41 -17.07 12.59
CA ILE A 116 -3.76 -16.91 13.14
C ILE A 116 -4.64 -16.11 12.17
N PRO A 117 -5.97 -16.18 12.27
CA PRO A 117 -6.88 -15.41 11.40
C PRO A 117 -6.64 -13.92 11.48
N VAL A 118 -6.65 -13.26 10.31
CA VAL A 118 -6.52 -11.80 10.20
C VAL A 118 -7.64 -11.26 9.32
N ASP A 119 -8.39 -10.31 9.85
CA ASP A 119 -9.39 -9.56 9.10
C ASP A 119 -8.92 -8.12 8.89
N ASN A 120 -8.77 -7.72 7.63
CA ASN A 120 -8.41 -6.36 7.26
C ASN A 120 -9.66 -5.58 6.84
N LEU A 121 -10.19 -4.75 7.72
CA LEU A 121 -11.31 -3.83 7.45
C LEU A 121 -10.85 -2.71 6.51
N TYR A 122 -11.81 -2.07 5.84
CA TYR A 122 -11.51 -0.98 4.92
C TYR A 122 -12.19 0.33 5.35
N GLY A 123 -11.42 1.39 5.51
CA GLY A 123 -11.89 2.74 5.82
C GLY A 123 -12.73 3.37 4.70
N ARG A 124 -12.65 2.83 3.48
CA ARG A 124 -13.38 3.37 2.30
C ARG A 124 -14.88 3.58 2.53
N HIS A 125 -15.53 2.74 3.33
CA HIS A 125 -16.96 2.88 3.63
C HIS A 125 -17.24 4.11 4.49
N LEU A 126 -16.39 4.35 5.48
CA LEU A 126 -16.46 5.53 6.33
C LEU A 126 -16.19 6.79 5.51
N LEU A 127 -15.18 6.76 4.65
CA LEU A 127 -14.83 7.87 3.77
C LEU A 127 -15.94 8.16 2.75
N ARG A 128 -16.57 7.12 2.17
CA ARG A 128 -17.74 7.28 1.28
C ARG A 128 -18.89 7.99 1.97
N LYS A 129 -19.26 7.52 3.16
CA LYS A 129 -20.32 8.16 3.97
C LYS A 129 -19.99 9.63 4.24
N TYR A 130 -18.74 9.90 4.60
CA TYR A 130 -18.31 11.28 4.80
C TYR A 130 -18.53 12.14 3.55
N ILE A 131 -18.12 11.65 2.38
CA ILE A 131 -18.31 12.35 1.10
C ILE A 131 -19.80 12.63 0.86
N GLN A 132 -20.67 11.63 1.01
CA GLN A 132 -22.09 11.75 0.74
C GLN A 132 -22.80 12.75 1.66
N PHE A 133 -22.44 12.79 2.94
CA PHE A 133 -23.15 13.60 3.93
C PHE A 133 -22.54 14.98 4.18
N ASN A 134 -21.24 15.16 3.91
CA ASN A 134 -20.53 16.38 4.29
C ASN A 134 -19.98 17.20 3.12
N ILE A 135 -20.00 16.66 1.90
CA ILE A 135 -19.54 17.40 0.73
C ILE A 135 -20.75 17.78 -0.14
N PRO A 136 -21.10 19.07 -0.19
CA PRO A 136 -22.22 19.51 -1.02
C PRO A 136 -21.94 19.20 -2.50
N ASN A 137 -22.98 18.73 -3.21
CA ASN A 137 -22.89 18.40 -4.64
C ASN A 137 -21.71 17.46 -4.98
N TYR A 138 -21.41 16.50 -4.10
CA TYR A 138 -20.25 15.61 -4.24
C TYR A 138 -20.17 14.91 -5.61
N GLN A 139 -21.31 14.65 -6.26
CA GLN A 139 -21.34 14.04 -7.59
C GLN A 139 -20.65 14.87 -8.68
N GLN A 140 -20.55 16.19 -8.48
CA GLN A 140 -19.82 17.10 -9.36
C GLN A 140 -18.34 17.23 -8.98
N ALA A 141 -17.96 16.77 -7.80
CA ALA A 141 -16.58 16.74 -7.34
C ALA A 141 -15.79 15.64 -8.07
N VAL A 142 -14.46 15.72 -8.01
CA VAL A 142 -13.55 14.74 -8.63
C VAL A 142 -12.76 14.03 -7.56
N VAL A 143 -12.83 12.71 -7.56
CA VAL A 143 -11.96 11.88 -6.70
C VAL A 143 -10.57 11.83 -7.33
N VAL A 144 -9.54 12.09 -6.54
CA VAL A 144 -8.16 12.16 -7.02
C VAL A 144 -7.27 11.21 -6.24
N SER A 145 -6.51 10.39 -6.96
CA SER A 145 -5.42 9.63 -6.35
C SER A 145 -4.12 10.45 -6.39
N PRO A 146 -3.41 10.63 -5.26
CA PRO A 146 -2.16 11.39 -5.23
C PRO A 146 -0.98 10.68 -5.91
N ASP A 147 -1.13 9.38 -6.21
CA ASP A 147 -0.16 8.59 -6.98
C ASP A 147 -0.78 7.32 -7.56
N ALA A 148 0.01 6.58 -8.35
CA ALA A 148 -0.45 5.34 -8.99
C ALA A 148 -0.71 4.20 -7.99
N GLY A 149 -0.05 4.19 -6.83
CA GLY A 149 -0.23 3.16 -5.81
C GLY A 149 -1.63 3.20 -5.19
N GLY A 150 -2.15 4.41 -4.94
CA GLY A 150 -3.49 4.63 -4.38
C GLY A 150 -4.64 4.57 -5.40
N ALA A 151 -4.34 4.46 -6.71
CA ALA A 151 -5.34 4.57 -7.77
C ALA A 151 -6.51 3.60 -7.60
N LYS A 152 -6.24 2.33 -7.28
CA LYS A 152 -7.29 1.31 -7.09
C LYS A 152 -8.25 1.66 -5.95
N ARG A 153 -7.73 2.22 -4.84
CA ARG A 153 -8.55 2.65 -3.69
C ARG A 153 -9.44 3.83 -4.07
N ALA A 154 -8.86 4.83 -4.70
CA ALA A 154 -9.58 6.04 -5.10
C ALA A 154 -10.64 5.74 -6.18
N THR A 155 -10.31 4.91 -7.18
CA THR A 155 -11.26 4.47 -8.21
C THR A 155 -12.45 3.72 -7.60
N ALA A 156 -12.20 2.82 -6.64
CA ALA A 156 -13.29 2.09 -5.98
C ALA A 156 -14.28 3.02 -5.24
N ILE A 157 -13.82 4.14 -4.70
CA ILE A 157 -14.69 5.17 -4.10
C ILE A 157 -15.42 5.96 -5.19
N ALA A 158 -14.72 6.37 -6.25
CA ALA A 158 -15.31 7.11 -7.36
C ALA A 158 -16.44 6.32 -8.05
N ASP A 159 -16.18 5.04 -8.36
CA ASP A 159 -17.15 4.14 -9.01
C ASP A 159 -18.39 3.92 -8.13
N ALA A 160 -18.17 3.67 -6.83
CA ALA A 160 -19.27 3.44 -5.88
C ALA A 160 -20.16 4.68 -5.68
N LEU A 161 -19.62 5.89 -5.90
CA LEU A 161 -20.35 7.16 -5.76
C LEU A 161 -20.79 7.76 -7.11
N GLY A 162 -20.44 7.12 -8.23
CA GLY A 162 -20.71 7.65 -9.57
C GLY A 162 -20.00 8.98 -9.86
N MET A 163 -18.78 9.15 -9.29
CA MET A 163 -18.01 10.40 -9.38
C MET A 163 -16.90 10.30 -10.43
N PRO A 164 -16.52 11.42 -11.06
CA PRO A 164 -15.34 11.50 -11.90
C PRO A 164 -14.06 11.18 -11.11
N PHE A 165 -13.07 10.61 -11.82
CA PHE A 165 -11.77 10.24 -11.25
C PHE A 165 -10.63 10.95 -11.97
N ALA A 166 -9.60 11.35 -11.24
CA ALA A 166 -8.34 11.85 -11.77
C ALA A 166 -7.14 11.24 -11.03
N LEU A 167 -5.99 11.21 -11.68
CA LEU A 167 -4.76 10.62 -11.15
C LEU A 167 -3.62 11.61 -11.23
N ILE A 168 -2.84 11.73 -10.17
CA ILE A 168 -1.56 12.44 -10.20
C ILE A 168 -0.44 11.44 -10.46
N HIS A 169 0.17 11.55 -11.64
CA HIS A 169 1.32 10.75 -12.02
C HIS A 169 2.62 11.45 -11.59
N LYS A 170 3.51 10.71 -10.93
CA LYS A 170 4.85 11.17 -10.54
C LYS A 170 5.87 10.61 -11.51
N GLU A 171 6.40 11.45 -12.39
CA GLU A 171 7.49 11.08 -13.27
C GLU A 171 8.82 11.14 -12.50
N ARG A 172 9.46 9.99 -12.32
CA ARG A 172 10.83 9.91 -11.79
C ARG A 172 11.80 9.91 -12.96
N ARG A 173 12.49 11.01 -13.22
CA ARG A 173 13.57 11.05 -14.21
C ARG A 173 14.79 10.33 -13.63
N PRO A 174 15.31 9.24 -14.27
CA PRO A 174 16.41 8.45 -13.73
C PRO A 174 17.77 9.12 -13.79
N THR A 175 17.89 10.29 -14.43
CA THR A 175 19.17 10.88 -14.83
C THR A 175 19.84 11.80 -13.81
N GLN A 176 19.23 12.08 -12.66
CA GLN A 176 19.85 12.94 -11.65
C GLN A 176 19.70 12.35 -10.25
N ILE A 177 20.78 11.76 -9.73
CA ILE A 177 20.85 11.08 -8.43
C ILE A 177 20.56 12.01 -7.25
N ASN A 178 20.68 13.32 -7.43
CA ASN A 178 20.53 14.32 -6.36
C ASN A 178 19.15 14.99 -6.27
N ASP A 179 18.23 14.71 -7.19
CA ASP A 179 16.94 15.44 -7.28
C ASP A 179 15.73 14.58 -6.86
N ARG A 180 15.80 13.90 -5.69
CA ARG A 180 14.62 13.28 -5.09
C ARG A 180 13.48 14.27 -4.80
N GLN A 181 13.79 15.56 -4.80
CA GLN A 181 12.81 16.64 -4.52
C GLN A 181 12.08 17.16 -5.75
N ASN A 182 12.55 16.90 -6.97
CA ASN A 182 12.03 17.48 -8.21
C ASN A 182 11.30 16.49 -9.13
N ALA A 183 10.64 15.47 -8.58
CA ALA A 183 9.73 14.65 -9.38
C ALA A 183 8.66 15.55 -10.00
N THR A 184 8.59 15.58 -11.32
CA THR A 184 7.52 16.29 -12.05
C THR A 184 6.22 15.55 -11.78
N MET A 185 5.23 16.29 -11.26
CA MET A 185 3.88 15.74 -11.04
C MET A 185 3.00 16.21 -12.20
N MET A 186 2.28 15.30 -12.80
CA MET A 186 1.36 15.54 -13.89
C MET A 186 -0.04 15.06 -13.51
N LEU A 187 -1.05 15.88 -13.72
CA LEU A 187 -2.44 15.51 -13.53
C LEU A 187 -2.97 14.83 -14.80
N VAL A 188 -3.63 13.69 -14.62
CA VAL A 188 -4.39 12.99 -15.66
C VAL A 188 -5.86 13.04 -15.26
N GLY A 189 -6.68 13.73 -16.04
CA GLY A 189 -8.08 14.03 -15.75
C GLY A 189 -8.34 15.54 -15.68
N ASP A 190 -9.60 15.95 -15.55
CA ASP A 190 -10.01 17.34 -15.47
C ASP A 190 -10.58 17.67 -14.09
N VAL A 191 -10.01 18.72 -13.46
CA VAL A 191 -10.40 19.20 -12.12
C VAL A 191 -10.83 20.66 -12.11
N ARG A 192 -10.87 21.30 -13.28
CA ARG A 192 -11.14 22.73 -13.41
C ARG A 192 -12.54 23.05 -12.93
N ASP A 193 -12.63 24.12 -12.12
CA ASP A 193 -13.86 24.63 -11.52
C ASP A 193 -14.63 23.61 -10.65
N ARG A 194 -13.92 22.57 -10.14
CA ARG A 194 -14.50 21.50 -9.33
C ARG A 194 -13.86 21.40 -7.95
N THR A 195 -14.63 20.89 -7.00
CA THR A 195 -14.08 20.39 -5.74
C THR A 195 -13.33 19.10 -6.01
N THR A 196 -12.13 18.96 -5.47
CA THR A 196 -11.31 17.75 -5.59
C THR A 196 -11.15 17.07 -4.25
N ILE A 197 -11.24 15.75 -4.25
CA ILE A 197 -11.19 14.90 -3.07
C ILE A 197 -10.00 13.95 -3.23
N LEU A 198 -8.89 14.29 -2.58
CA LEU A 198 -7.71 13.42 -2.50
C LEU A 198 -7.99 12.25 -1.58
N ILE A 199 -7.78 11.02 -2.06
CA ILE A 199 -7.95 9.79 -1.28
C ILE A 199 -6.61 9.10 -1.11
N ASP A 200 -6.21 8.85 0.14
CA ASP A 200 -5.02 8.08 0.47
C ASP A 200 -5.26 7.20 1.70
N ASP A 201 -4.42 6.18 1.92
CA ASP A 201 -4.49 5.36 3.14
C ASP A 201 -3.70 5.98 4.29
N LEU A 202 -2.58 6.62 3.99
CA LEU A 202 -1.64 7.06 4.99
C LEU A 202 -1.05 8.43 4.66
N ALA A 203 -1.02 9.32 5.65
CA ALA A 203 -0.25 10.54 5.61
C ALA A 203 0.71 10.60 6.80
N ASP A 204 2.00 10.50 6.53
CA ASP A 204 3.05 10.67 7.53
C ASP A 204 3.55 12.12 7.51
N THR A 205 4.56 12.46 6.75
CA THR A 205 5.11 13.83 6.65
C THR A 205 4.25 14.80 5.86
N SER A 206 3.16 14.34 5.27
CA SER A 206 2.18 15.11 4.46
C SER A 206 2.75 15.79 3.21
N ASN A 207 3.99 15.46 2.81
CA ASN A 207 4.61 16.02 1.58
C ASN A 207 3.82 15.65 0.32
N THR A 208 3.33 14.43 0.22
CA THR A 208 2.60 13.96 -0.96
C THR A 208 1.30 14.73 -1.16
N ILE A 209 0.47 14.79 -0.13
CA ILE A 209 -0.87 15.41 -0.20
C ILE A 209 -0.79 16.94 -0.38
N THR A 210 0.18 17.62 0.25
CA THR A 210 0.32 19.06 0.12
C THR A 210 0.86 19.48 -1.25
N ARG A 211 1.78 18.70 -1.84
CA ARG A 211 2.22 18.90 -3.23
C ARG A 211 1.12 18.61 -4.23
N ALA A 212 0.33 17.55 -3.99
CA ALA A 212 -0.84 17.22 -4.78
C ALA A 212 -1.86 18.38 -4.76
N ALA A 213 -2.15 18.91 -3.58
CA ALA A 213 -3.08 20.03 -3.43
C ALA A 213 -2.59 21.30 -4.20
N LYS A 214 -1.30 21.61 -4.12
CA LYS A 214 -0.71 22.72 -4.88
C LYS A 214 -0.88 22.53 -6.39
N LEU A 215 -0.70 21.30 -6.89
CA LEU A 215 -0.91 20.99 -8.30
C LEU A 215 -2.39 21.17 -8.67
N LEU A 216 -3.32 20.59 -7.89
CA LEU A 216 -4.76 20.67 -8.16
C LEU A 216 -5.26 22.10 -8.21
N LYS A 217 -4.83 22.96 -7.28
CA LYS A 217 -5.15 24.40 -7.32
C LYS A 217 -4.57 25.08 -8.56
N LYS A 218 -3.37 24.72 -8.98
CA LYS A 218 -2.76 25.24 -10.23
C LYS A 218 -3.56 24.83 -11.46
N GLU A 219 -4.11 23.62 -11.46
CA GLU A 219 -4.94 23.09 -12.56
C GLU A 219 -6.41 23.58 -12.48
N GLY A 220 -6.74 24.48 -11.55
CA GLY A 220 -8.02 25.16 -11.48
C GLY A 220 -9.04 24.55 -10.53
N ALA A 221 -8.65 23.65 -9.62
CA ALA A 221 -9.56 23.16 -8.60
C ALA A 221 -10.02 24.27 -7.66
N THR A 222 -11.33 24.38 -7.44
CA THR A 222 -11.93 25.39 -6.55
C THR A 222 -11.65 25.08 -5.08
N GLN A 223 -11.76 23.80 -4.71
CA GLN A 223 -11.52 23.32 -3.36
C GLN A 223 -10.74 22.00 -3.40
N VAL A 224 -9.85 21.80 -2.44
CA VAL A 224 -9.05 20.57 -2.29
C VAL A 224 -9.24 20.02 -0.88
N ILE A 225 -9.89 18.88 -0.78
CA ILE A 225 -10.15 18.15 0.45
C ILE A 225 -9.34 16.85 0.42
N ALA A 226 -8.64 16.51 1.49
CA ALA A 226 -7.95 15.23 1.62
C ALA A 226 -8.69 14.33 2.61
N LEU A 227 -8.97 13.10 2.22
CA LEU A 227 -9.55 12.04 3.05
C LEU A 227 -8.54 10.90 3.17
N ILE A 228 -8.13 10.60 4.38
CA ILE A 228 -7.02 9.69 4.68
C ILE A 228 -7.41 8.78 5.83
N THR A 229 -7.12 7.49 5.71
CA THR A 229 -7.41 6.57 6.81
C THR A 229 -6.46 6.82 7.98
N HIS A 230 -5.15 6.79 7.76
CA HIS A 230 -4.15 6.87 8.84
C HIS A 230 -3.40 8.21 8.82
N GLY A 231 -3.81 9.13 9.68
CA GLY A 231 -3.10 10.40 9.90
C GLY A 231 -1.97 10.25 10.92
N ILE A 232 -0.79 9.78 10.50
CA ILE A 232 0.36 9.71 11.39
C ILE A 232 0.85 11.11 11.72
N LEU A 233 0.94 11.98 10.70
CA LEU A 233 1.20 13.42 10.78
C LEU A 233 2.46 13.76 11.59
N SER A 234 3.55 13.04 11.32
CA SER A 234 4.80 13.19 12.06
C SER A 234 5.60 14.45 11.67
N GLY A 235 6.47 14.87 12.57
CA GLY A 235 7.36 16.02 12.38
C GLY A 235 6.58 17.30 12.07
N ASP A 236 6.96 18.00 10.98
CA ASP A 236 6.39 19.29 10.56
C ASP A 236 5.08 19.12 9.74
N ALA A 237 4.42 17.96 9.79
CA ALA A 237 3.26 17.67 8.96
C ALA A 237 2.11 18.65 9.19
N ILE A 238 1.83 18.98 10.43
CA ILE A 238 0.74 19.92 10.81
C ILE A 238 1.03 21.33 10.29
N GLU A 239 2.23 21.84 10.46
CA GLU A 239 2.63 23.15 9.95
C GLU A 239 2.56 23.20 8.43
N ARG A 240 3.00 22.13 7.78
CA ARG A 240 2.93 21.97 6.34
C ARG A 240 1.49 21.94 5.81
N ILE A 241 0.58 21.23 6.50
CA ILE A 241 -0.85 21.22 6.18
C ILE A 241 -1.44 22.63 6.32
N ASN A 242 -1.18 23.29 7.45
CA ASN A 242 -1.68 24.64 7.71
C ASN A 242 -1.24 25.65 6.63
N ALA A 243 0.03 25.56 6.19
CA ALA A 243 0.60 26.41 5.15
C ALA A 243 0.25 25.98 3.71
N SER A 244 -0.40 24.82 3.53
CA SER A 244 -0.68 24.25 2.22
C SER A 244 -1.94 24.82 1.55
N ALA A 245 -2.12 24.44 0.29
CA ALA A 245 -3.31 24.71 -0.50
C ALA A 245 -4.48 23.74 -0.22
N LEU A 246 -4.36 22.87 0.79
CA LEU A 246 -5.47 22.05 1.29
C LEU A 246 -6.49 22.95 2.00
N ASP A 247 -7.76 22.81 1.65
CA ASP A 247 -8.85 23.49 2.33
C ASP A 247 -9.30 22.71 3.58
N LYS A 248 -9.28 21.38 3.53
CA LYS A 248 -9.67 20.51 4.62
C LYS A 248 -8.92 19.18 4.56
N VAL A 249 -8.61 18.62 5.71
CA VAL A 249 -8.01 17.28 5.84
C VAL A 249 -8.86 16.48 6.80
N ILE A 250 -9.31 15.33 6.37
CA ILE A 250 -10.11 14.39 7.14
C ILE A 250 -9.25 13.15 7.37
N VAL A 251 -9.08 12.77 8.62
CA VAL A 251 -8.38 11.54 9.00
C VAL A 251 -9.28 10.70 9.91
N THR A 252 -8.93 9.44 10.12
CA THR A 252 -9.60 8.66 11.17
C THR A 252 -8.80 8.68 12.47
N ASN A 253 -9.42 8.27 13.56
CA ASN A 253 -8.74 8.10 14.85
C ASN A 253 -8.06 6.72 15.01
N THR A 254 -7.69 6.06 13.91
CA THR A 254 -6.80 4.88 13.95
C THR A 254 -5.43 5.21 14.54
N VAL A 255 -5.05 6.49 14.49
CA VAL A 255 -3.92 7.08 15.21
C VAL A 255 -4.49 8.19 16.10
N PRO A 256 -4.01 8.36 17.35
CA PRO A 256 -4.48 9.44 18.23
C PRO A 256 -4.31 10.82 17.59
N GLN A 257 -5.39 11.63 17.56
CA GLN A 257 -5.41 12.92 16.85
C GLN A 257 -5.64 14.14 17.76
N ALA A 258 -5.82 13.96 19.05
CA ALA A 258 -6.18 15.06 19.96
C ALA A 258 -5.18 16.23 19.93
N GLU A 259 -3.88 15.92 19.89
CA GLU A 259 -2.82 16.94 19.80
C GLU A 259 -2.82 17.62 18.42
N HIS A 260 -2.94 16.85 17.35
CA HIS A 260 -2.95 17.38 15.98
C HIS A 260 -4.16 18.29 15.74
N GLN A 261 -5.33 17.89 16.20
CA GLN A 261 -6.58 18.66 16.09
C GLN A 261 -6.47 20.02 16.77
N SER A 262 -5.81 20.08 17.95
CA SER A 262 -5.63 21.35 18.65
C SER A 262 -4.75 22.36 17.91
N LYS A 263 -3.89 21.89 17.01
CA LYS A 263 -2.91 22.68 16.26
C LYS A 263 -3.28 22.91 14.78
N CYS A 264 -4.30 22.21 14.28
CA CYS A 264 -4.66 22.26 12.86
C CYS A 264 -6.18 22.51 12.69
N PRO A 265 -6.60 23.75 12.41
CA PRO A 265 -8.00 24.07 12.20
C PRO A 265 -8.61 23.43 10.93
N LYS A 266 -7.76 22.96 10.01
CA LYS A 266 -8.19 22.25 8.79
C LYS A 266 -8.47 20.77 9.03
N LEU A 267 -8.08 20.21 10.20
CA LEU A 267 -8.15 18.79 10.51
C LEU A 267 -9.50 18.42 11.13
N GLU A 268 -10.17 17.46 10.53
CA GLU A 268 -11.36 16.79 11.07
C GLU A 268 -11.07 15.30 11.27
N VAL A 269 -11.64 14.72 12.34
CA VAL A 269 -11.35 13.34 12.73
C VAL A 269 -12.63 12.52 12.68
N LEU A 270 -12.57 11.35 12.04
CA LEU A 270 -13.65 10.38 11.96
C LEU A 270 -13.38 9.22 12.93
N GLU A 271 -14.44 8.82 13.63
CA GLU A 271 -14.40 7.74 14.60
C GLU A 271 -14.54 6.37 13.94
N VAL A 272 -13.57 5.48 14.20
CA VAL A 272 -13.59 4.08 13.72
C VAL A 272 -14.09 3.09 14.76
N GLY A 273 -14.30 3.53 15.99
CA GLY A 273 -14.65 2.66 17.11
C GLY A 273 -15.87 1.77 16.86
N ASN A 274 -16.93 2.34 16.25
CA ASN A 274 -18.14 1.57 15.95
C ASN A 274 -17.90 0.46 14.93
N VAL A 275 -17.00 0.66 13.95
CA VAL A 275 -16.65 -0.35 12.93
C VAL A 275 -15.92 -1.50 13.58
N PHE A 276 -14.94 -1.21 14.44
CA PHE A 276 -14.21 -2.25 15.19
C PHE A 276 -15.11 -2.95 16.20
N ALA A 277 -15.97 -2.23 16.92
CA ALA A 277 -16.90 -2.84 17.87
C ALA A 277 -17.81 -3.86 17.19
N GLU A 278 -18.36 -3.53 16.04
CA GLU A 278 -19.20 -4.47 15.28
C GLU A 278 -18.40 -5.63 14.71
N ALA A 279 -17.16 -5.41 14.24
CA ALA A 279 -16.29 -6.49 13.79
C ALA A 279 -15.97 -7.46 14.94
N ILE A 280 -15.58 -6.95 16.10
CA ILE A 280 -15.30 -7.75 17.30
C ILE A 280 -16.55 -8.55 17.73
N ARG A 281 -17.73 -7.90 17.76
CA ARG A 281 -18.98 -8.58 18.10
C ARG A 281 -19.26 -9.74 17.15
N ARG A 282 -19.11 -9.51 15.84
CA ARG A 282 -19.36 -10.55 14.82
C ARG A 282 -18.39 -11.70 14.93
N VAL A 283 -17.10 -11.44 15.04
CA VAL A 283 -16.08 -12.47 15.22
C VAL A 283 -16.36 -13.30 16.47
N HIS A 284 -16.68 -12.64 17.59
CA HIS A 284 -17.00 -13.31 18.86
C HIS A 284 -18.21 -14.25 18.74
N HIS A 285 -19.22 -13.90 17.95
CA HIS A 285 -20.41 -14.71 17.75
C HIS A 285 -20.36 -15.64 16.53
N GLY A 286 -19.23 -15.73 15.83
CA GLY A 286 -19.09 -16.54 14.61
C GLY A 286 -19.92 -16.02 13.44
N GLU A 287 -20.28 -14.74 13.43
CA GLU A 287 -21.01 -14.09 12.33
C GLU A 287 -20.04 -13.61 11.24
N SER A 288 -20.51 -13.62 9.98
CA SER A 288 -19.71 -13.07 8.88
C SER A 288 -19.51 -11.55 9.02
N ILE A 289 -18.27 -11.10 8.79
CA ILE A 289 -17.93 -9.67 8.74
C ILE A 289 -18.07 -9.07 7.33
N SER A 290 -18.46 -9.86 6.30
CA SER A 290 -18.58 -9.38 4.92
C SER A 290 -19.47 -8.16 4.79
N VAL A 291 -20.50 -8.05 5.59
CA VAL A 291 -21.40 -6.89 5.66
C VAL A 291 -20.65 -5.59 5.99
N LEU A 292 -19.50 -5.65 6.66
CA LEU A 292 -18.68 -4.47 6.96
C LEU A 292 -17.87 -4.00 5.74
N PHE A 293 -17.78 -4.82 4.71
CA PHE A 293 -17.10 -4.49 3.45
C PHE A 293 -18.06 -3.96 2.38
N ASP A 294 -19.37 -4.20 2.52
CA ASP A 294 -20.38 -3.94 1.50
C ASP A 294 -21.48 -2.94 1.94
N TYR A 295 -21.27 -2.17 3.00
CA TYR A 295 -22.24 -1.12 3.34
C TYR A 295 -22.36 -0.11 2.17
N SER A 296 -23.27 -0.44 1.27
CA SER A 296 -23.78 0.45 0.23
C SER A 296 -24.66 1.54 0.84
#